data_165a9c04d7d8dc018ab455e488473a0c
#
_entry.id   165a9c04d7d8dc018ab455e488473a0c
#
_cell.length_a   1.000
_cell.length_b   1.000
_cell.length_c   1.000
_cell.angle_alpha   90.00
_cell.angle_beta   90.00
_cell.angle_gamma   90.00
#
_symmetry.space_group_name_H-M   'P 1'
#
loop_
_entity.id
_entity.type
_entity.pdbx_description
1 polymer ?
#
loop_
_entity_poly.entity_id
_entity_poly.type
_entity_poly.pdbx_seq_one_letter_code
_entity_poly.pdbx_strand_id
1 'polypeptide(L)'
;MLTTPVLRVLHMQLGAEVHFLTKAAFAPIVSVNPHVTRVITLGEDFGSMLGELREQQYDHVLDLHHNLRTQRIRLALHRPFTAFSKLNFEKWLLTRFGINRLPDQHIVERYLAAASSLNVRNDGEGLDFFIPRDQQVDTTALWALQPDHYVSIVIGAAHQTKCLTVSQIAGICDQLHLPVIL
;
A
#
# COMPACT_ATOMS: atom_id res chain seq x y z
N MET A 1 -1.53 -1.81 0.37
CA MET A 1 -2.75 -1.27 1.02
C MET A 1 -2.87 0.26 0.85
N LEU A 2 -2.02 1.09 1.44
CA LEU A 2 -2.16 2.57 1.41
C LEU A 2 -2.14 3.21 0.01
N THR A 3 -1.76 2.47 -1.03
CA THR A 3 -1.75 2.92 -2.43
C THR A 3 -3.02 2.54 -3.20
N THR A 4 -3.89 1.72 -2.61
CA THR A 4 -5.09 1.21 -3.32
C THR A 4 -6.06 2.30 -3.75
N PRO A 5 -6.30 3.39 -2.98
CA PRO A 5 -7.13 4.49 -3.47
C PRO A 5 -6.60 5.13 -4.75
N VAL A 6 -5.26 5.24 -4.90
CA VAL A 6 -4.65 5.78 -6.12
C VAL A 6 -4.90 4.86 -7.31
N LEU A 7 -4.74 3.54 -7.12
CA LEU A 7 -4.98 2.55 -8.18
C LEU A 7 -6.43 2.60 -8.64
N ARG A 8 -7.37 2.66 -7.68
CA ARG A 8 -8.81 2.74 -7.95
C ARG A 8 -9.18 4.01 -8.72
N VAL A 9 -8.76 5.18 -8.27
CA VAL A 9 -9.10 6.44 -8.97
C VAL A 9 -8.47 6.54 -10.35
N LEU A 10 -7.25 6.03 -10.56
CA LEU A 10 -6.64 5.98 -11.88
C LEU A 10 -7.44 5.08 -12.84
N HIS A 11 -7.82 3.91 -12.38
CA HIS A 11 -8.61 2.98 -13.17
C HIS A 11 -10.04 3.51 -13.42
N MET A 12 -10.76 3.91 -12.37
CA MET A 12 -12.17 4.28 -12.46
C MET A 12 -12.42 5.64 -13.10
N GLN A 13 -11.56 6.63 -12.86
CA GLN A 13 -11.79 7.99 -13.36
C GLN A 13 -11.15 8.24 -14.73
N LEU A 14 -10.07 7.53 -15.06
CA LEU A 14 -9.36 7.70 -16.33
C LEU A 14 -9.54 6.53 -17.30
N GLY A 15 -10.11 5.40 -16.84
CA GLY A 15 -10.07 4.16 -17.62
C GLY A 15 -8.65 3.65 -17.88
N ALA A 16 -7.69 4.02 -17.02
CA ALA A 16 -6.29 3.69 -17.23
C ALA A 16 -6.01 2.20 -17.02
N GLU A 17 -5.15 1.64 -17.87
CA GLU A 17 -4.50 0.36 -17.63
C GLU A 17 -3.39 0.57 -16.60
N VAL A 18 -3.59 0.07 -15.38
CA VAL A 18 -2.68 0.27 -14.28
C VAL A 18 -1.72 -0.91 -14.15
N HIS A 19 -0.44 -0.69 -14.47
CA HIS A 19 0.61 -1.65 -14.18
C HIS A 19 1.29 -1.31 -12.86
N PHE A 20 1.42 -2.29 -11.97
CA PHE A 20 1.96 -2.09 -10.63
C PHE A 20 3.28 -2.80 -10.44
N LEU A 21 4.36 -2.04 -10.24
CA LEU A 21 5.69 -2.58 -9.97
C LEU A 21 5.91 -2.76 -8.46
N THR A 22 6.17 -3.99 -8.02
CA THR A 22 6.38 -4.31 -6.61
C THR A 22 7.41 -5.42 -6.40
N LYS A 23 7.77 -5.69 -5.15
CA LYS A 23 8.55 -6.89 -4.81
C LYS A 23 7.69 -8.14 -4.94
N ALA A 24 8.30 -9.27 -5.30
CA ALA A 24 7.60 -10.56 -5.44
C ALA A 24 6.78 -10.93 -4.20
N ALA A 25 7.28 -10.67 -3.00
CA ALA A 25 6.58 -10.94 -1.73
C ALA A 25 5.24 -10.20 -1.58
N PHE A 26 5.03 -9.09 -2.29
CA PHE A 26 3.78 -8.31 -2.23
C PHE A 26 2.89 -8.50 -3.46
N ALA A 27 3.38 -9.19 -4.48
CA ALA A 27 2.61 -9.44 -5.69
C ALA A 27 1.26 -10.14 -5.43
N PRO A 28 1.15 -11.15 -4.55
CA PRO A 28 -0.12 -11.83 -4.27
C PRO A 28 -1.21 -10.88 -3.73
N ILE A 29 -0.81 -9.85 -2.96
CA ILE A 29 -1.77 -8.87 -2.41
C ILE A 29 -2.29 -7.93 -3.49
N VAL A 30 -1.47 -7.63 -4.49
CA VAL A 30 -1.79 -6.65 -5.53
C VAL A 30 -2.47 -7.31 -6.72
N SER A 31 -2.13 -8.56 -7.05
CA SER A 31 -2.64 -9.28 -8.22
C SER A 31 -4.15 -9.55 -8.19
N VAL A 32 -4.75 -9.53 -7.01
CA VAL A 32 -6.20 -9.72 -6.84
C VAL A 32 -6.99 -8.41 -6.83
N ASN A 33 -6.30 -7.28 -6.96
CA ASN A 33 -6.95 -5.98 -7.02
C ASN A 33 -7.52 -5.73 -8.44
N PRO A 34 -8.85 -5.55 -8.61
CA PRO A 34 -9.49 -5.39 -9.91
C PRO A 34 -9.09 -4.09 -10.63
N HIS A 35 -8.47 -3.15 -9.91
CA HIS A 35 -7.99 -1.88 -10.45
C HIS A 35 -6.54 -1.96 -10.95
N VAL A 36 -5.93 -3.16 -10.94
CA VAL A 36 -4.58 -3.42 -11.44
C VAL A 36 -4.66 -4.37 -12.62
N THR A 37 -4.26 -3.90 -13.78
CA THR A 37 -4.27 -4.69 -15.02
C THR A 37 -3.10 -5.68 -15.04
N ARG A 38 -1.94 -5.26 -14.55
CA ARG A 38 -0.74 -6.10 -14.54
C ARG A 38 0.14 -5.81 -13.33
N VAL A 39 0.64 -6.89 -12.70
CA VAL A 39 1.67 -6.79 -11.65
C VAL A 39 3.01 -7.18 -12.22
N ILE A 40 4.00 -6.30 -12.10
CA ILE A 40 5.38 -6.53 -12.49
C ILE A 40 6.21 -6.65 -11.22
N THR A 41 7.02 -7.70 -11.13
CA THR A 41 7.83 -7.93 -9.94
C THR A 41 9.25 -7.43 -10.14
N LEU A 42 9.80 -6.85 -9.08
CA LEU A 42 11.22 -6.55 -8.99
C LEU A 42 11.99 -7.87 -8.90
N GLY A 43 12.48 -8.33 -10.04
CA GLY A 43 13.33 -9.51 -10.15
C GLY A 43 14.79 -9.24 -9.77
N GLU A 44 15.63 -10.28 -9.80
CA GLU A 44 17.08 -10.19 -9.59
C GLU A 44 17.75 -9.49 -10.78
N ASP A 45 17.28 -9.76 -11.98
CA ASP A 45 17.75 -9.08 -13.19
C ASP A 45 16.98 -7.77 -13.43
N PHE A 46 17.61 -6.69 -12.98
CA PHE A 46 17.08 -5.35 -13.17
C PHE A 46 17.07 -4.91 -14.65
N GLY A 47 18.00 -5.45 -15.47
CA GLY A 47 18.10 -5.13 -16.90
C GLY A 47 16.91 -5.68 -17.68
N SER A 48 16.61 -6.96 -17.50
CA SER A 48 15.46 -7.64 -18.11
C SER A 48 14.14 -6.95 -17.74
N MET A 49 13.95 -6.65 -16.46
CA MET A 49 12.77 -5.91 -16.00
C MET A 49 12.64 -4.53 -16.66
N LEU A 50 13.74 -3.79 -16.81
CA LEU A 50 13.71 -2.49 -17.51
C LEU A 50 13.36 -2.64 -19.00
N GLY A 51 13.81 -3.70 -19.66
CA GLY A 51 13.41 -4.06 -21.02
C GLY A 51 11.89 -4.24 -21.10
N GLU A 52 11.33 -5.09 -20.23
CA GLU A 52 9.88 -5.32 -20.12
C GLU A 52 9.09 -4.01 -19.90
N LEU A 53 9.56 -3.16 -19.01
CA LEU A 53 8.90 -1.88 -18.74
C LEU A 53 8.94 -0.92 -19.94
N ARG A 54 10.02 -0.91 -20.73
CA ARG A 54 10.14 -0.08 -21.94
C ARG A 54 9.19 -0.52 -23.05
N GLU A 55 8.99 -1.81 -23.21
CA GLU A 55 8.08 -2.39 -24.21
C GLU A 55 6.64 -1.95 -24.01
N GLN A 56 6.24 -1.66 -22.77
CA GLN A 56 4.88 -1.23 -22.43
C GLN A 56 4.54 0.20 -22.89
N GLN A 57 5.52 1.02 -23.25
CA GLN A 57 5.33 2.39 -23.76
C GLN A 57 4.40 3.26 -22.90
N TYR A 58 4.59 3.26 -21.60
CA TYR A 58 3.74 4.00 -20.64
C TYR A 58 3.52 5.47 -21.01
N ASP A 59 2.29 5.96 -20.87
CA ASP A 59 1.97 7.37 -20.99
C ASP A 59 2.44 8.17 -19.78
N HIS A 60 2.40 7.55 -18.59
CA HIS A 60 2.80 8.20 -17.34
C HIS A 60 3.38 7.20 -16.34
N VAL A 61 4.34 7.65 -15.55
CA VAL A 61 4.92 6.88 -14.44
C VAL A 61 4.67 7.62 -13.12
N LEU A 62 3.96 6.97 -12.21
CA LEU A 62 3.69 7.50 -10.87
C LEU A 62 4.53 6.76 -9.83
N ASP A 63 5.48 7.45 -9.18
CA ASP A 63 6.38 6.87 -8.19
C ASP A 63 5.89 7.17 -6.76
N LEU A 64 5.27 6.18 -6.13
CA LEU A 64 4.82 6.23 -4.73
C LEU A 64 5.88 5.73 -3.74
N HIS A 65 7.08 5.40 -4.23
CA HIS A 65 8.16 4.91 -3.36
C HIS A 65 9.35 5.88 -3.28
N HIS A 66 9.68 6.56 -4.38
CA HIS A 66 10.67 7.63 -4.50
C HIS A 66 12.03 7.28 -3.88
N ASN A 67 12.71 6.28 -4.42
CA ASN A 67 14.06 5.87 -4.02
C ASN A 67 15.03 5.83 -5.22
N LEU A 68 16.30 5.51 -4.96
CA LEU A 68 17.32 5.45 -6.02
C LEU A 68 16.97 4.46 -7.14
N ARG A 69 16.32 3.34 -6.82
CA ARG A 69 15.92 2.34 -7.81
C ARG A 69 14.81 2.89 -8.71
N THR A 70 13.79 3.55 -8.15
CA THR A 70 12.71 4.15 -8.94
C THR A 70 13.20 5.34 -9.76
N GLN A 71 14.21 6.08 -9.29
CA GLN A 71 14.85 7.11 -10.10
C GLN A 71 15.58 6.52 -11.33
N ARG A 72 16.25 5.37 -11.19
CA ARG A 72 16.86 4.66 -12.32
C ARG A 72 15.82 4.21 -13.33
N ILE A 73 14.67 3.71 -12.88
CA ILE A 73 13.52 3.36 -13.74
C ILE A 73 13.03 4.60 -14.50
N ARG A 74 12.81 5.72 -13.79
CA ARG A 74 12.42 6.99 -14.39
C ARG A 74 13.35 7.39 -15.54
N LEU A 75 14.66 7.41 -15.27
CA LEU A 75 15.66 7.77 -16.27
C LEU A 75 15.66 6.80 -17.46
N ALA A 76 15.41 5.52 -17.21
CA ALA A 76 15.40 4.51 -18.25
C ALA A 76 14.15 4.55 -19.14
N LEU A 77 13.00 4.95 -18.60
CA LEU A 77 11.73 4.96 -19.33
C LEU A 77 11.53 6.26 -20.16
N HIS A 78 12.14 7.37 -19.77
CA HIS A 78 11.98 8.68 -20.44
C HIS A 78 10.52 9.08 -20.68
N ARG A 79 9.64 8.82 -19.69
CA ARG A 79 8.21 9.12 -19.78
C ARG A 79 7.81 10.23 -18.79
N PRO A 80 6.66 10.90 -19.01
CA PRO A 80 6.09 11.80 -18.03
C PRO A 80 6.05 11.13 -16.65
N PHE A 81 6.44 11.86 -15.60
CA PHE A 81 6.70 11.28 -14.31
C PHE A 81 6.24 12.20 -13.18
N THR A 82 5.58 11.63 -12.20
CA THR A 82 5.29 12.29 -10.93
C THR A 82 5.69 11.39 -9.76
N ALA A 83 6.04 12.00 -8.64
CA ALA A 83 6.42 11.27 -7.44
C ALA A 83 5.81 11.93 -6.19
N PHE A 84 5.52 11.11 -5.19
CA PHE A 84 5.08 11.66 -3.91
C PHE A 84 6.25 12.26 -3.12
N SER A 85 5.97 13.31 -2.36
CA SER A 85 6.96 13.92 -1.48
C SER A 85 7.16 13.07 -0.21
N LYS A 86 8.41 12.67 0.08
CA LYS A 86 8.77 11.94 1.32
C LYS A 86 8.86 12.82 2.55
N LEU A 87 8.89 14.15 2.37
CA LEU A 87 9.10 15.12 3.46
C LEU A 87 10.34 14.80 4.30
N ASN A 88 11.44 14.40 3.65
CA ASN A 88 12.64 13.97 4.36
C ASN A 88 13.30 15.15 5.13
N PHE A 89 13.22 16.35 4.57
CA PHE A 89 13.76 17.56 5.21
C PHE A 89 12.94 17.92 6.45
N GLU A 90 11.62 17.90 6.36
CA GLU A 90 10.71 18.18 7.47
C GLU A 90 10.86 17.15 8.58
N LYS A 91 11.01 15.86 8.23
CA LYS A 91 11.29 14.78 9.18
C LYS A 91 12.64 14.96 9.85
N TRP A 92 13.66 15.36 9.10
CA TRP A 92 14.98 15.64 9.65
C TRP A 92 14.94 16.82 10.63
N LEU A 93 14.22 17.92 10.30
CA LEU A 93 14.00 19.04 11.21
C LEU A 93 13.33 18.60 12.51
N LEU A 94 12.31 17.77 12.40
CA LEU A 94 11.59 17.25 13.57
C LEU A 94 12.50 16.38 14.45
N THR A 95 13.22 15.43 13.83
CA THR A 95 14.04 14.47 14.59
C THR A 95 15.31 15.11 15.19
N ARG A 96 15.90 16.10 14.49
CA ARG A 96 17.17 16.72 14.93
C ARG A 96 16.98 17.94 15.82
N PHE A 97 15.92 18.71 15.60
CA PHE A 97 15.71 20.01 16.25
C PHE A 97 14.37 20.13 16.96
N GLY A 98 13.50 19.12 16.91
CA GLY A 98 12.15 19.17 17.47
C GLY A 98 11.19 20.12 16.72
N ILE A 99 11.60 20.63 15.56
CA ILE A 99 10.80 21.58 14.76
C ILE A 99 9.85 20.78 13.88
N ASN A 100 8.57 20.78 14.23
CA ASN A 100 7.54 20.12 13.44
C ASN A 100 7.03 21.05 12.31
N ARG A 101 7.40 20.72 11.07
CA ARG A 101 6.88 21.32 9.83
C ARG A 101 6.17 20.28 8.94
N LEU A 102 5.86 19.13 9.49
CA LEU A 102 5.11 18.12 8.74
C LEU A 102 3.67 18.61 8.52
N PRO A 103 3.13 18.49 7.28
CA PRO A 103 1.73 18.79 7.05
C PRO A 103 0.86 17.78 7.82
N ASP A 104 -0.28 18.25 8.31
CA ASP A 104 -1.30 17.39 8.89
C ASP A 104 -2.12 16.72 7.77
N GLN A 105 -1.44 15.83 7.05
CA GLN A 105 -2.02 15.09 5.92
C GLN A 105 -1.70 13.61 6.06
N HIS A 106 -2.73 12.79 5.92
CA HIS A 106 -2.54 11.35 5.89
C HIS A 106 -1.73 10.92 4.66
N ILE A 107 -0.96 9.85 4.78
CA ILE A 107 -0.09 9.36 3.69
C ILE A 107 -0.87 9.05 2.40
N VAL A 108 -2.12 8.61 2.50
CA VAL A 108 -3.02 8.35 1.36
C VAL A 108 -3.29 9.63 0.57
N GLU A 109 -3.58 10.75 1.24
CA GLU A 109 -3.79 12.05 0.61
C GLU A 109 -2.54 12.52 -0.13
N ARG A 110 -1.37 12.26 0.43
CA ARG A 110 -0.09 12.58 -0.20
C ARG A 110 0.19 11.71 -1.44
N TYR A 111 -0.27 10.45 -1.43
CA TYR A 111 -0.21 9.60 -2.61
C TYR A 111 -1.18 10.08 -3.70
N LEU A 112 -2.39 10.45 -3.33
CA LEU A 112 -3.37 11.03 -4.26
C LEU A 112 -2.88 12.38 -4.81
N ALA A 113 -2.25 13.22 -3.97
CA ALA A 113 -1.64 14.47 -4.42
C ALA A 113 -0.55 14.26 -5.48
N ALA A 114 0.20 13.15 -5.43
CA ALA A 114 1.16 12.81 -6.47
C ALA A 114 0.49 12.49 -7.83
N ALA A 115 -0.76 12.06 -7.82
CA ALA A 115 -1.56 11.80 -9.02
C ALA A 115 -2.40 13.01 -9.49
N SER A 116 -2.38 14.14 -8.77
CA SER A 116 -3.23 15.31 -9.05
C SER A 116 -3.01 15.90 -10.45
N SER A 117 -1.79 15.83 -10.99
CA SER A 117 -1.47 16.27 -12.36
C SER A 117 -2.22 15.48 -13.43
N LEU A 118 -2.76 14.32 -13.10
CA LEU A 118 -3.60 13.49 -13.97
C LEU A 118 -5.10 13.81 -13.84
N ASN A 119 -5.46 14.89 -13.12
CA ASN A 119 -6.84 15.34 -12.89
C ASN A 119 -7.73 14.32 -12.16
N VAL A 120 -7.16 13.40 -11.40
CA VAL A 120 -7.91 12.48 -10.53
C VAL A 120 -8.17 13.10 -9.16
N ARG A 121 -9.27 12.70 -8.52
CA ARG A 121 -9.68 13.16 -7.19
C ARG A 121 -9.91 11.98 -6.27
N ASN A 122 -9.72 12.22 -4.97
CA ASN A 122 -10.11 11.24 -3.95
C ASN A 122 -11.62 10.97 -4.04
N ASP A 123 -11.98 9.71 -4.11
CA ASP A 123 -13.39 9.25 -4.16
C ASP A 123 -14.01 9.08 -2.76
N GLY A 124 -13.20 9.12 -1.71
CA GLY A 124 -13.67 8.98 -0.33
C GLY A 124 -13.92 7.54 0.13
N GLU A 125 -13.75 6.53 -0.75
CA GLU A 125 -14.08 5.12 -0.48
C GLU A 125 -13.05 4.41 0.44
N GLY A 126 -12.04 5.10 0.93
CA GLY A 126 -11.02 4.54 1.83
C GLY A 126 -10.07 3.56 1.14
N LEU A 127 -9.60 2.57 1.90
CA LEU A 127 -8.62 1.58 1.43
C LEU A 127 -9.32 0.32 0.92
N ASP A 128 -8.76 -0.29 -0.14
CA ASP A 128 -9.22 -1.58 -0.64
C ASP A 128 -8.35 -2.72 -0.14
N PHE A 129 -8.99 -3.84 0.15
CA PHE A 129 -8.33 -5.13 0.36
C PHE A 129 -9.18 -6.23 -0.24
N PHE A 130 -8.60 -6.95 -1.20
CA PHE A 130 -9.28 -8.04 -1.90
C PHE A 130 -8.70 -9.38 -1.43
N ILE A 131 -9.56 -10.31 -1.07
CA ILE A 131 -9.18 -11.67 -0.71
C ILE A 131 -9.68 -12.60 -1.83
N PRO A 132 -8.80 -13.41 -2.45
CA PRO A 132 -9.21 -14.41 -3.42
C PRO A 132 -10.28 -15.35 -2.84
N ARG A 133 -11.22 -15.82 -3.65
CA ARG A 133 -12.32 -16.66 -3.17
C ARG A 133 -11.85 -17.97 -2.54
N ASP A 134 -10.80 -18.54 -3.08
CA ASP A 134 -10.14 -19.77 -2.59
C ASP A 134 -9.35 -19.56 -1.28
N GLN A 135 -9.11 -18.31 -0.88
CA GLN A 135 -8.43 -17.93 0.37
C GLN A 135 -9.39 -17.31 1.40
N GLN A 136 -10.66 -17.24 1.08
CA GLN A 136 -11.66 -16.78 2.07
C GLN A 136 -11.84 -17.84 3.15
N VAL A 137 -11.81 -17.39 4.40
CA VAL A 137 -11.95 -18.24 5.57
C VAL A 137 -13.37 -18.14 6.10
N ASP A 138 -14.04 -19.27 6.19
CA ASP A 138 -15.32 -19.39 6.89
C ASP A 138 -15.06 -19.55 8.40
N THR A 139 -15.19 -18.46 9.13
CA THR A 139 -14.96 -18.43 10.59
C THR A 139 -15.98 -19.25 11.34
N THR A 140 -17.20 -19.41 10.80
CA THR A 140 -18.25 -20.24 11.41
C THR A 140 -17.90 -21.72 11.30
N ALA A 141 -17.43 -22.15 10.12
CA ALA A 141 -17.04 -23.54 9.92
C ALA A 141 -15.79 -23.94 10.69
N LEU A 142 -14.78 -23.05 10.77
CA LEU A 142 -13.51 -23.35 11.43
C LEU A 142 -13.52 -23.21 12.94
N TRP A 143 -14.20 -22.19 13.48
CA TRP A 143 -14.12 -21.83 14.89
C TRP A 143 -15.47 -21.61 15.56
N ALA A 144 -16.59 -21.95 14.91
CA ALA A 144 -17.95 -21.70 15.35
C ALA A 144 -18.21 -20.20 15.73
N LEU A 145 -17.50 -19.29 15.09
CA LEU A 145 -17.62 -17.85 15.32
C LEU A 145 -18.58 -17.23 14.30
N GLN A 146 -19.56 -16.50 14.79
CA GLN A 146 -20.48 -15.76 13.91
C GLN A 146 -19.75 -14.53 13.33
N PRO A 147 -19.98 -14.18 12.05
CA PRO A 147 -19.48 -12.93 11.47
C PRO A 147 -19.88 -11.73 12.36
N ASP A 148 -18.99 -10.77 12.50
CA ASP A 148 -19.16 -9.55 13.30
C ASP A 148 -19.36 -9.76 14.83
N HIS A 149 -19.20 -10.99 15.32
CA HIS A 149 -19.32 -11.35 16.73
C HIS A 149 -18.02 -11.89 17.35
N TYR A 150 -16.87 -11.42 16.88
CA TYR A 150 -15.56 -11.71 17.46
C TYR A 150 -14.60 -10.56 17.27
N VAL A 151 -13.49 -10.57 18.00
CA VAL A 151 -12.40 -9.61 17.87
C VAL A 151 -11.13 -10.34 17.41
N SER A 152 -10.49 -9.85 16.37
CA SER A 152 -9.19 -10.34 15.93
C SER A 152 -8.09 -9.39 16.39
N ILE A 153 -7.06 -9.92 17.07
CA ILE A 153 -5.90 -9.15 17.54
C ILE A 153 -4.66 -9.61 16.80
N VAL A 154 -4.07 -8.72 16.01
CA VAL A 154 -2.81 -8.97 15.33
C VAL A 154 -1.67 -8.76 16.33
N ILE A 155 -1.02 -9.85 16.76
CA ILE A 155 0.02 -9.85 17.80
C ILE A 155 1.44 -9.61 17.26
N GLY A 156 1.66 -9.77 15.96
CA GLY A 156 2.96 -9.65 15.30
C GLY A 156 3.21 -8.29 14.67
N ALA A 157 4.46 -7.81 14.72
CA ALA A 157 4.92 -6.66 13.96
C ALA A 157 6.40 -6.81 13.58
N ALA A 158 6.85 -6.06 12.55
CA ALA A 158 8.24 -6.09 12.09
C ALA A 158 9.26 -5.56 13.11
N HIS A 159 8.80 -4.77 14.08
CA HIS A 159 9.63 -4.20 15.15
C HIS A 159 9.03 -4.51 16.50
N GLN A 160 9.87 -4.97 17.43
CA GLN A 160 9.44 -5.34 18.78
C GLN A 160 8.72 -4.21 19.53
N THR A 161 9.12 -2.96 19.29
CA THR A 161 8.47 -1.77 19.87
C THR A 161 7.03 -1.54 19.39
N LYS A 162 6.58 -2.29 18.40
CA LYS A 162 5.20 -2.25 17.86
C LYS A 162 4.39 -3.50 18.23
N CYS A 163 5.01 -4.46 18.93
CA CYS A 163 4.33 -5.65 19.42
C CYS A 163 3.76 -5.38 20.80
N LEU A 164 2.56 -5.89 21.05
CA LEU A 164 1.99 -5.93 22.39
C LEU A 164 2.69 -7.01 23.23
N THR A 165 2.88 -6.74 24.51
CA THR A 165 3.34 -7.75 25.46
C THR A 165 2.22 -8.72 25.80
N VAL A 166 2.56 -9.91 26.28
CA VAL A 166 1.56 -10.92 26.71
C VAL A 166 0.61 -10.35 27.77
N SER A 167 1.13 -9.57 28.72
CA SER A 167 0.29 -8.94 29.77
C SER A 167 -0.68 -7.89 29.20
N GLN A 168 -0.26 -7.13 28.16
CA GLN A 168 -1.14 -6.19 27.48
C GLN A 168 -2.24 -6.90 26.69
N ILE A 169 -1.89 -7.99 25.99
CA ILE A 169 -2.86 -8.81 25.26
C ILE A 169 -3.88 -9.42 26.23
N ALA A 170 -3.41 -10.04 27.32
CA ALA A 170 -4.29 -10.59 28.35
C ALA A 170 -5.24 -9.52 28.94
N GLY A 171 -4.69 -8.36 29.33
CA GLY A 171 -5.51 -7.27 29.84
C GLY A 171 -6.54 -6.70 28.85
N ILE A 172 -6.28 -6.78 27.54
CA ILE A 172 -7.26 -6.44 26.50
C ILE A 172 -8.34 -7.53 26.43
N CYS A 173 -7.93 -8.81 26.39
CA CYS A 173 -8.85 -9.95 26.33
C CYS A 173 -9.80 -9.98 27.53
N ASP A 174 -9.30 -9.69 28.73
CA ASP A 174 -10.10 -9.67 29.96
C ASP A 174 -11.22 -8.61 29.99
N GLN A 175 -11.07 -7.56 29.17
CA GLN A 175 -12.05 -6.48 29.03
C GLN A 175 -13.06 -6.73 27.89
N LEU A 176 -12.84 -7.72 27.07
CA LEU A 176 -13.70 -8.03 25.93
C LEU A 176 -14.74 -9.08 26.32
N HIS A 177 -16.00 -8.84 25.93
CA HIS A 177 -17.09 -9.79 26.10
C HIS A 177 -17.34 -10.67 24.85
N LEU A 178 -16.54 -10.51 23.83
CA LEU A 178 -16.60 -11.28 22.59
C LEU A 178 -15.45 -12.27 22.52
N PRO A 179 -15.62 -13.38 21.79
CA PRO A 179 -14.51 -14.30 21.47
C PRO A 179 -13.35 -13.55 20.81
N VAL A 180 -12.13 -13.93 21.15
CA VAL A 180 -10.91 -13.31 20.61
C VAL A 180 -10.12 -14.31 19.81
N ILE A 181 -9.68 -13.93 18.60
CA ILE A 181 -8.71 -14.64 17.76
C ILE A 181 -7.37 -13.91 17.84
N LEU A 182 -6.29 -14.64 18.10
CA LEU A 182 -4.91 -14.13 18.16
C LEU A 182 -4.12 -14.53 16.91
#